data_868f58d7625c0a7095efa3a3d3cd039f
#
_entry.id   868f58d7625c0a7095efa3a3d3cd039f
#
_cell.length_a   1.000
_cell.length_b   1.000
_cell.length_c   1.000
_cell.angle_alpha   90.00
_cell.angle_beta   90.00
_cell.angle_gamma   90.00
#
_symmetry.space_group_name_H-M   'P 1'
#
loop_
_entity.id
_entity.type
_entity.pdbx_description
1 polymer ?
#
loop_
_entity_poly.entity_id
_entity_poly.type
_entity_poly.pdbx_seq_one_letter_code
_entity_poly.pdbx_strand_id
1 'polypeptide(L)'
;MISESTIDKVRNLAIEDILKPYIRLSRKGLTLMGLCPFHSERTGSFAVTPGKNLFHCFSCNRGGDGITFIMEKENLTFMEAVTFIAKNNGIPIEYSDEERSEEELLEVKHKESLLIILDHLQRFFVEYLRVATTDESRIAREYAYGRWSEEFCSIAGIGYAPKDGSSFIEQCRREGISEESLFELGMFKRGEDDGIYAMFRQRIMIPVRNRWGRIIAYTARYIGNNEKAPKYINSSTSIIYSKGETLFGIDRASRQRDVDYFIIVEGAPDVLRMQSIGFDNTIAALGTAWTDSQFDQLKKFTSSLCFIPDSDTAEGKPYGAGFEAVITNGASAIKKGFHVTVRELPFAEQNGKNDADSYIHCKEDYSSLKEKHFIVWLAQKRFCIAGSLMEERKYVAEIADLLRYVKDQLVFDLCIEQLAKLHGKVKLWRDAVTQARSEARKKKEHGSSMNEMQREAELLRQFGLFIRENCYYAISEGDEDPARISNFIMEPLFHIEDENNATRIFRMRNMYDVCKVIELKESELCSLSNFQQKAGSLGNYVWLAKIDKLNRVKEYLYSKTDTAERIRKLGWNASE
;
A
#
# COMPACT_ATOMS: atom_id res chain seq x y z
N MET A 1 2.15 -10.13 22.72
CA MET A 1 1.15 -10.47 21.68
C MET A 1 1.54 -11.82 21.10
N ILE A 2 0.59 -12.59 20.55
CA ILE A 2 0.97 -13.82 19.81
C ILE A 2 1.85 -13.39 18.63
N SER A 3 2.98 -14.12 18.46
CA SER A 3 3.94 -13.82 17.40
C SER A 3 3.32 -14.00 16.00
N GLU A 4 3.80 -13.26 15.01
CA GLU A 4 3.42 -13.47 13.61
C GLU A 4 3.66 -14.91 13.16
N SER A 5 4.76 -15.54 13.64
CA SER A 5 5.11 -16.93 13.38
C SER A 5 3.99 -17.88 13.84
N THR A 6 3.43 -17.68 15.02
CA THR A 6 2.30 -18.48 15.52
C THR A 6 1.04 -18.28 14.68
N ILE A 7 0.72 -17.02 14.33
CA ILE A 7 -0.45 -16.71 13.50
C ILE A 7 -0.32 -17.37 12.12
N ASP A 8 0.86 -17.30 11.51
CA ASP A 8 1.14 -17.94 10.23
C ASP A 8 1.06 -19.48 10.29
N LYS A 9 1.56 -20.09 11.37
CA LYS A 9 1.41 -21.53 11.60
C LYS A 9 -0.05 -21.95 11.70
N VAL A 10 -0.86 -21.21 12.45
CA VAL A 10 -2.31 -21.46 12.59
C VAL A 10 -3.03 -21.31 11.25
N ARG A 11 -2.67 -20.31 10.47
CA ARG A 11 -3.30 -20.00 9.20
C ARG A 11 -2.99 -21.02 8.11
N ASN A 12 -1.78 -21.62 8.18
CA ASN A 12 -1.35 -22.67 7.26
C ASN A 12 -1.90 -24.06 7.60
N LEU A 13 -2.66 -24.20 8.69
CA LEU A 13 -3.41 -25.43 8.94
C LEU A 13 -4.45 -25.66 7.83
N ALA A 14 -4.65 -26.90 7.47
CA ALA A 14 -5.70 -27.25 6.54
C ALA A 14 -7.07 -26.89 7.15
N ILE A 15 -7.88 -26.13 6.42
CA ILE A 15 -9.18 -25.69 6.91
C ILE A 15 -10.09 -26.87 7.25
N GLU A 16 -10.00 -27.96 6.51
CA GLU A 16 -10.75 -29.18 6.77
C GLU A 16 -10.47 -29.77 8.15
N ASP A 17 -9.23 -29.66 8.66
CA ASP A 17 -8.85 -30.14 9.99
C ASP A 17 -9.45 -29.24 11.08
N ILE A 18 -9.48 -27.94 10.85
CA ILE A 18 -10.13 -26.99 11.76
C ILE A 18 -11.64 -27.19 11.81
N LEU A 19 -12.27 -27.51 10.67
CA LEU A 19 -13.72 -27.66 10.55
C LEU A 19 -14.23 -29.04 10.96
N LYS A 20 -13.39 -30.05 10.95
CA LYS A 20 -13.74 -31.46 11.23
C LYS A 20 -14.56 -31.67 12.52
N PRO A 21 -14.30 -30.95 13.64
CA PRO A 21 -15.11 -31.11 14.85
C PRO A 21 -16.54 -30.56 14.70
N TYR A 22 -16.81 -29.68 13.74
CA TYR A 22 -18.06 -28.93 13.61
C TYR A 22 -18.95 -29.42 12.47
N ILE A 23 -18.34 -29.99 11.41
CA ILE A 23 -19.05 -30.29 10.17
C ILE A 23 -18.58 -31.61 9.58
N ARG A 24 -19.56 -32.41 9.13
CA ARG A 24 -19.27 -33.55 8.27
C ARG A 24 -19.22 -33.08 6.83
N LEU A 25 -18.02 -33.15 6.24
CA LEU A 25 -17.77 -32.75 4.88
C LEU A 25 -17.71 -33.97 3.95
N SER A 26 -18.33 -33.90 2.80
CA SER A 26 -18.29 -34.90 1.74
C SER A 26 -17.66 -34.33 0.47
N ARG A 27 -16.82 -35.09 -0.21
CA ARG A 27 -16.09 -34.63 -1.39
C ARG A 27 -17.00 -34.53 -2.62
N LYS A 28 -16.98 -33.37 -3.28
CA LYS A 28 -17.61 -33.15 -4.60
C LYS A 28 -16.55 -32.51 -5.52
N GLY A 29 -15.87 -33.31 -6.31
CA GLY A 29 -14.79 -32.84 -7.18
C GLY A 29 -13.61 -32.28 -6.38
N LEU A 30 -13.29 -31.00 -6.61
CA LEU A 30 -12.20 -30.28 -5.93
C LEU A 30 -12.64 -29.58 -4.63
N THR A 31 -13.95 -29.60 -4.32
CA THR A 31 -14.52 -28.98 -3.12
C THR A 31 -15.06 -30.05 -2.16
N LEU A 32 -15.16 -29.67 -0.89
CA LEU A 32 -15.85 -30.43 0.13
C LEU A 32 -17.17 -29.72 0.44
N MET A 33 -18.27 -30.47 0.56
CA MET A 33 -19.60 -29.92 0.82
C MET A 33 -20.17 -30.50 2.13
N GLY A 34 -20.91 -29.67 2.87
CA GLY A 34 -21.57 -30.06 4.11
C GLY A 34 -22.77 -29.17 4.43
N LEU A 35 -23.47 -29.49 5.52
CA LEU A 35 -24.52 -28.63 6.07
C LEU A 35 -23.86 -27.44 6.78
N CYS A 36 -24.41 -26.24 6.58
CA CYS A 36 -23.86 -25.03 7.18
C CYS A 36 -24.08 -25.03 8.70
N PRO A 37 -23.05 -24.76 9.51
CA PRO A 37 -23.19 -24.71 10.97
C PRO A 37 -23.72 -23.37 11.49
N PHE A 38 -23.95 -22.39 10.60
CA PHE A 38 -24.38 -21.04 10.95
C PHE A 38 -25.86 -20.78 10.70
N HIS A 39 -26.53 -21.67 9.97
CA HIS A 39 -27.97 -21.62 9.76
C HIS A 39 -28.52 -23.03 9.57
N SER A 40 -29.84 -23.20 9.79
CA SER A 40 -30.51 -24.49 9.64
C SER A 40 -30.84 -24.75 8.16
N GLU A 41 -30.39 -25.86 7.62
CA GLU A 41 -30.70 -26.30 6.25
C GLU A 41 -30.78 -27.82 6.15
N ARG A 42 -31.45 -28.31 5.10
CA ARG A 42 -31.61 -29.76 4.82
C ARG A 42 -30.71 -30.26 3.72
N THR A 43 -30.26 -29.36 2.85
CA THR A 43 -29.33 -29.62 1.72
C THR A 43 -28.06 -28.84 1.92
N GLY A 44 -26.89 -29.49 1.83
CA GLY A 44 -25.61 -28.86 2.10
C GLY A 44 -25.28 -27.74 1.09
N SER A 45 -25.20 -26.52 1.62
CA SER A 45 -24.78 -25.32 0.88
C SER A 45 -23.40 -24.81 1.31
N PHE A 46 -22.79 -25.43 2.32
CA PHE A 46 -21.48 -25.05 2.85
C PHE A 46 -20.38 -25.74 2.06
N ALA A 47 -19.62 -24.97 1.32
CA ALA A 47 -18.51 -25.43 0.49
C ALA A 47 -17.17 -25.09 1.14
N VAL A 48 -16.24 -26.03 1.11
CA VAL A 48 -14.84 -25.83 1.50
C VAL A 48 -13.97 -26.12 0.29
N THR A 49 -13.06 -25.22 0.00
CA THR A 49 -12.08 -25.36 -1.08
C THR A 49 -10.68 -25.57 -0.46
N PRO A 50 -10.22 -26.81 -0.28
CA PRO A 50 -8.95 -27.10 0.39
C PRO A 50 -7.75 -26.39 -0.25
N GLY A 51 -7.65 -26.37 -1.57
CA GLY A 51 -6.56 -25.71 -2.29
C GLY A 51 -6.45 -24.20 -2.05
N LYS A 52 -7.56 -23.56 -1.64
CA LYS A 52 -7.62 -22.13 -1.28
C LYS A 52 -7.64 -21.90 0.22
N ASN A 53 -7.78 -22.94 1.01
CA ASN A 53 -7.94 -22.88 2.48
C ASN A 53 -9.11 -21.98 2.92
N LEU A 54 -10.23 -22.01 2.16
CA LEU A 54 -11.40 -21.17 2.36
C LEU A 54 -12.68 -21.98 2.43
N PHE A 55 -13.67 -21.45 3.19
CA PHE A 55 -15.05 -21.90 3.12
C PHE A 55 -15.96 -20.80 2.58
N HIS A 56 -17.11 -21.21 2.04
CA HIS A 56 -18.19 -20.34 1.65
C HIS A 56 -19.53 -21.08 1.72
N CYS A 57 -20.53 -20.43 2.33
CA CYS A 57 -21.90 -20.94 2.35
C CYS A 57 -22.76 -20.21 1.30
N PHE A 58 -23.22 -20.91 0.29
CA PHE A 58 -24.05 -20.34 -0.79
C PHE A 58 -25.46 -19.92 -0.33
N SER A 59 -25.92 -20.38 0.83
CA SER A 59 -27.24 -20.04 1.36
C SER A 59 -27.21 -18.78 2.25
N CYS A 60 -26.35 -18.74 3.28
CA CYS A 60 -26.26 -17.60 4.20
C CYS A 60 -25.10 -16.64 3.89
N ASN A 61 -24.34 -16.91 2.84
CA ASN A 61 -23.27 -16.07 2.31
C ASN A 61 -22.08 -15.82 3.25
N ARG A 62 -21.94 -16.60 4.32
CA ARG A 62 -20.77 -16.57 5.19
C ARG A 62 -19.60 -17.26 4.54
N GLY A 63 -18.43 -16.65 4.64
CA GLY A 63 -17.22 -17.20 4.05
C GLY A 63 -15.95 -16.63 4.69
N GLY A 64 -14.84 -17.34 4.53
CA GLY A 64 -13.55 -16.95 5.09
C GLY A 64 -12.60 -18.13 5.21
N ASP A 65 -11.56 -17.94 6.02
CA ASP A 65 -10.59 -18.99 6.38
C ASP A 65 -10.98 -19.71 7.68
N GLY A 66 -10.13 -20.65 8.13
CA GLY A 66 -10.35 -21.38 9.35
C GLY A 66 -10.42 -20.51 10.61
N ILE A 67 -9.67 -19.39 10.64
CA ILE A 67 -9.72 -18.44 11.76
C ILE A 67 -11.06 -17.72 11.78
N THR A 68 -11.49 -17.21 10.62
CA THR A 68 -12.81 -16.57 10.46
C THR A 68 -13.94 -17.51 10.87
N PHE A 69 -13.85 -18.79 10.50
CA PHE A 69 -14.84 -19.79 10.89
C PHE A 69 -14.94 -19.91 12.42
N ILE A 70 -13.83 -20.04 13.11
CA ILE A 70 -13.79 -20.16 14.58
C ILE A 70 -14.25 -18.87 15.25
N MET A 71 -13.83 -17.70 14.73
CA MET A 71 -14.33 -16.41 15.23
C MET A 71 -15.88 -16.36 15.23
N GLU A 72 -16.50 -16.73 14.10
CA GLU A 72 -17.96 -16.68 13.97
C GLU A 72 -18.68 -17.82 14.71
N LYS A 73 -18.08 -19.01 14.76
CA LYS A 73 -18.71 -20.19 15.37
C LYS A 73 -18.66 -20.13 16.89
N GLU A 74 -17.53 -19.70 17.46
CA GLU A 74 -17.29 -19.65 18.90
C GLU A 74 -17.47 -18.23 19.47
N ASN A 75 -17.82 -17.25 18.62
CA ASN A 75 -17.97 -15.84 18.99
C ASN A 75 -16.70 -15.27 19.65
N LEU A 76 -15.54 -15.55 19.06
CA LEU A 76 -14.23 -15.17 19.57
C LEU A 76 -13.64 -14.00 18.78
N THR A 77 -12.79 -13.21 19.43
CA THR A 77 -11.93 -12.24 18.74
C THR A 77 -10.87 -12.98 17.92
N PHE A 78 -10.22 -12.28 17.00
CA PHE A 78 -9.16 -12.86 16.16
C PHE A 78 -8.06 -13.54 16.99
N MET A 79 -7.57 -12.88 18.03
CA MET A 79 -6.49 -13.39 18.87
C MET A 79 -6.93 -14.59 19.72
N GLU A 80 -8.16 -14.59 20.20
CA GLU A 80 -8.76 -15.72 20.90
C GLU A 80 -8.96 -16.91 19.96
N ALA A 81 -9.44 -16.68 18.74
CA ALA A 81 -9.58 -17.73 17.74
C ALA A 81 -8.23 -18.35 17.34
N VAL A 82 -7.20 -17.52 17.13
CA VAL A 82 -5.82 -18.00 16.89
C VAL A 82 -5.34 -18.85 18.07
N THR A 83 -5.54 -18.36 19.31
CA THR A 83 -5.18 -19.10 20.53
C THR A 83 -5.91 -20.44 20.62
N PHE A 84 -7.22 -20.43 20.34
CA PHE A 84 -8.07 -21.61 20.37
C PHE A 84 -7.61 -22.67 19.36
N ILE A 85 -7.40 -22.24 18.10
CA ILE A 85 -6.92 -23.15 17.04
C ILE A 85 -5.51 -23.69 17.37
N ALA A 86 -4.59 -22.83 17.81
CA ALA A 86 -3.23 -23.24 18.18
C ALA A 86 -3.24 -24.31 19.26
N LYS A 87 -3.98 -24.11 20.35
CA LYS A 87 -4.12 -25.08 21.44
C LYS A 87 -4.69 -26.41 20.98
N ASN A 88 -5.75 -26.37 20.16
CA ASN A 88 -6.44 -27.58 19.70
C ASN A 88 -5.62 -28.38 18.68
N ASN A 89 -4.65 -27.75 18.02
CA ASN A 89 -3.78 -28.41 17.02
C ASN A 89 -2.33 -28.56 17.49
N GLY A 90 -2.05 -28.38 18.79
CA GLY A 90 -0.72 -28.59 19.35
C GLY A 90 0.36 -27.62 18.84
N ILE A 91 -0.05 -26.45 18.34
CA ILE A 91 0.88 -25.40 17.91
C ILE A 91 1.34 -24.62 19.15
N PRO A 92 2.67 -24.57 19.43
CA PRO A 92 3.17 -23.76 20.52
C PRO A 92 2.88 -22.29 20.26
N ILE A 93 2.30 -21.61 21.26
CA ILE A 93 2.01 -20.18 21.18
C ILE A 93 3.26 -19.44 21.60
N GLU A 94 3.96 -18.86 20.64
CA GLU A 94 5.06 -17.96 20.86
C GLU A 94 4.51 -16.55 21.08
N TYR A 95 4.98 -15.87 22.12
CA TYR A 95 4.66 -14.46 22.36
C TYR A 95 5.88 -13.63 21.95
N SER A 96 5.65 -12.43 21.43
CA SER A 96 6.73 -11.47 21.24
C SER A 96 7.30 -11.10 22.61
N ASP A 97 8.61 -11.19 22.80
CA ASP A 97 9.33 -10.97 24.08
C ASP A 97 9.34 -9.51 24.57
N GLU A 98 8.58 -8.61 23.95
CA GLU A 98 8.51 -7.22 24.35
C GLU A 98 7.57 -7.04 25.54
N GLU A 99 8.12 -6.64 26.69
CA GLU A 99 7.34 -6.05 27.80
C GLU A 99 6.73 -4.74 27.28
N ARG A 100 5.41 -4.75 27.05
CA ARG A 100 4.70 -3.57 26.54
C ARG A 100 4.27 -2.68 27.69
N SER A 101 4.40 -1.37 27.46
CA SER A 101 3.83 -0.37 28.35
C SER A 101 2.30 -0.44 28.37
N GLU A 102 1.66 0.11 29.40
CA GLU A 102 0.19 0.21 29.45
C GLU A 102 -0.37 0.96 28.24
N GLU A 103 0.35 1.98 27.75
CA GLU A 103 -0.02 2.75 26.57
C GLU A 103 -0.03 1.89 25.30
N GLU A 104 0.99 1.06 25.09
CA GLU A 104 1.03 0.11 23.96
C GLU A 104 -0.08 -0.94 24.01
N LEU A 105 -0.44 -1.39 25.22
CA LEU A 105 -1.56 -2.31 25.40
C LEU A 105 -2.91 -1.63 25.08
N LEU A 106 -3.08 -0.36 25.44
CA LEU A 106 -4.26 0.43 25.09
C LEU A 106 -4.35 0.65 23.57
N GLU A 107 -3.24 0.98 22.92
CA GLU A 107 -3.17 1.15 21.47
C GLU A 107 -3.56 -0.14 20.73
N VAL A 108 -3.08 -1.29 21.18
CA VAL A 108 -3.43 -2.59 20.61
C VAL A 108 -4.92 -2.89 20.78
N LYS A 109 -5.51 -2.63 21.95
CA LYS A 109 -6.95 -2.80 22.18
C LYS A 109 -7.77 -1.86 21.31
N HIS A 110 -7.30 -0.62 21.15
CA HIS A 110 -7.93 0.36 20.27
C HIS A 110 -7.91 -0.10 18.81
N LYS A 111 -6.75 -0.53 18.28
CA LYS A 111 -6.64 -1.11 16.94
C LYS A 111 -7.60 -2.29 16.74
N GLU A 112 -7.68 -3.19 17.71
CA GLU A 112 -8.59 -4.35 17.62
C GLU A 112 -10.06 -3.92 17.61
N SER A 113 -10.45 -2.92 18.41
CA SER A 113 -11.82 -2.39 18.40
C SER A 113 -12.19 -1.80 17.03
N LEU A 114 -11.29 -1.06 16.39
CA LEU A 114 -11.50 -0.51 15.06
C LEU A 114 -11.65 -1.60 13.99
N LEU A 115 -10.87 -2.68 14.07
CA LEU A 115 -11.00 -3.82 13.18
C LEU A 115 -12.36 -4.53 13.34
N ILE A 116 -12.83 -4.70 14.59
CA ILE A 116 -14.16 -5.28 14.87
C ILE A 116 -15.26 -4.39 14.28
N ILE A 117 -15.15 -3.07 14.42
CA ILE A 117 -16.11 -2.14 13.83
C ILE A 117 -16.15 -2.29 12.32
N LEU A 118 -15.00 -2.35 11.62
CA LEU A 118 -14.96 -2.53 10.17
C LEU A 118 -15.56 -3.87 9.72
N ASP A 119 -15.30 -4.96 10.43
CA ASP A 119 -15.90 -6.27 10.15
C ASP A 119 -17.44 -6.21 10.32
N HIS A 120 -17.92 -5.41 11.27
CA HIS A 120 -19.36 -5.18 11.49
C HIS A 120 -19.99 -4.35 10.37
N LEU A 121 -19.36 -3.22 10.01
CA LEU A 121 -19.82 -2.35 8.92
C LEU A 121 -19.83 -3.07 7.57
N GLN A 122 -18.89 -3.99 7.36
CA GLN A 122 -18.84 -4.83 6.17
C GLN A 122 -20.13 -5.60 5.95
N ARG A 123 -20.71 -6.14 7.02
CA ARG A 123 -21.98 -6.89 6.94
C ARG A 123 -23.11 -6.02 6.43
N PHE A 124 -23.17 -4.76 6.89
CA PHE A 124 -24.18 -3.81 6.41
C PHE A 124 -24.06 -3.58 4.89
N PHE A 125 -22.86 -3.30 4.38
CA PHE A 125 -22.68 -3.03 2.95
C PHE A 125 -22.95 -4.25 2.07
N VAL A 126 -22.51 -5.42 2.49
CA VAL A 126 -22.77 -6.70 1.76
C VAL A 126 -24.24 -7.01 1.75
N GLU A 127 -24.91 -6.92 2.91
CA GLU A 127 -26.34 -7.19 3.03
C GLU A 127 -27.15 -6.19 2.21
N TYR A 128 -26.80 -4.90 2.24
CA TYR A 128 -27.49 -3.89 1.45
C TYR A 128 -27.37 -4.16 -0.05
N LEU A 129 -26.19 -4.55 -0.55
CA LEU A 129 -26.03 -4.97 -1.94
C LEU A 129 -26.92 -6.18 -2.28
N ARG A 130 -26.97 -7.17 -1.39
CA ARG A 130 -27.62 -8.45 -1.62
C ARG A 130 -29.15 -8.38 -1.58
N VAL A 131 -29.72 -7.72 -0.55
CA VAL A 131 -31.16 -7.85 -0.20
C VAL A 131 -31.97 -6.61 -0.52
N ALA A 132 -31.37 -5.41 -0.57
CA ALA A 132 -32.13 -4.20 -0.81
C ALA A 132 -32.85 -4.23 -2.17
N THR A 133 -34.11 -3.80 -2.19
CA THR A 133 -34.98 -3.83 -3.39
C THR A 133 -35.06 -2.47 -4.09
N THR A 134 -34.23 -1.51 -3.71
CA THR A 134 -34.19 -0.17 -4.32
C THR A 134 -33.60 -0.24 -5.73
N ASP A 135 -33.98 0.71 -6.60
CA ASP A 135 -33.41 0.81 -7.95
C ASP A 135 -31.89 0.98 -7.93
N GLU A 136 -31.37 1.75 -6.97
CA GLU A 136 -29.91 1.93 -6.83
C GLU A 136 -29.19 0.63 -6.47
N SER A 137 -29.78 -0.21 -5.61
CA SER A 137 -29.19 -1.52 -5.26
C SER A 137 -29.26 -2.50 -6.44
N ARG A 138 -30.30 -2.42 -7.27
CA ARG A 138 -30.40 -3.19 -8.52
C ARG A 138 -29.27 -2.80 -9.50
N ILE A 139 -29.08 -1.50 -9.72
CA ILE A 139 -27.98 -0.98 -10.56
C ILE A 139 -26.62 -1.41 -9.99
N ALA A 140 -26.46 -1.35 -8.66
CA ALA A 140 -25.23 -1.78 -8.00
C ALA A 140 -24.94 -3.28 -8.23
N ARG A 141 -25.96 -4.13 -8.14
CA ARG A 141 -25.84 -5.58 -8.45
C ARG A 141 -25.52 -5.82 -9.92
N GLU A 142 -26.22 -5.18 -10.82
CA GLU A 142 -25.95 -5.28 -12.27
C GLU A 142 -24.49 -4.91 -12.58
N TYR A 143 -23.98 -3.84 -11.96
CA TYR A 143 -22.59 -3.44 -12.13
C TYR A 143 -21.61 -4.46 -11.55
N ALA A 144 -21.78 -4.83 -10.28
CA ALA A 144 -20.82 -5.69 -9.58
C ALA A 144 -20.86 -7.15 -10.08
N TYR A 145 -22.06 -7.72 -10.23
CA TYR A 145 -22.22 -9.12 -10.63
C TYR A 145 -21.95 -9.34 -12.11
N GLY A 146 -22.25 -8.33 -12.95
CA GLY A 146 -21.87 -8.36 -14.36
C GLY A 146 -20.36 -8.27 -14.57
N ARG A 147 -19.65 -7.66 -13.61
CA ARG A 147 -18.21 -7.48 -13.70
C ARG A 147 -17.41 -8.64 -13.10
N TRP A 148 -17.79 -9.15 -11.95
CA TRP A 148 -17.01 -10.14 -11.19
C TRP A 148 -17.77 -11.41 -10.79
N SER A 149 -18.99 -11.61 -11.24
CA SER A 149 -19.96 -12.61 -10.79
C SER A 149 -20.49 -12.41 -9.37
N GLU A 150 -21.69 -12.91 -9.11
CA GLU A 150 -22.31 -12.86 -7.78
C GLU A 150 -21.52 -13.70 -6.77
N GLU A 151 -21.11 -14.91 -7.16
CA GLU A 151 -20.32 -15.81 -6.32
C GLU A 151 -19.02 -15.16 -5.87
N PHE A 152 -18.28 -14.56 -6.83
CA PHE A 152 -17.02 -13.91 -6.49
C PHE A 152 -17.22 -12.66 -5.64
N CYS A 153 -18.23 -11.83 -5.94
CA CYS A 153 -18.56 -10.65 -5.15
C CYS A 153 -18.84 -11.02 -3.68
N SER A 154 -19.53 -12.13 -3.47
CA SER A 154 -19.78 -12.66 -2.14
C SER A 154 -18.50 -13.07 -1.41
N ILE A 155 -17.65 -13.85 -2.08
CA ILE A 155 -16.35 -14.30 -1.52
C ILE A 155 -15.42 -13.12 -1.24
N ALA A 156 -15.38 -12.12 -2.13
CA ALA A 156 -14.56 -10.92 -1.98
C ALA A 156 -15.12 -9.95 -0.93
N GLY A 157 -16.40 -10.10 -0.58
CA GLY A 157 -17.09 -9.20 0.33
C GLY A 157 -17.42 -7.85 -0.32
N ILE A 158 -17.78 -7.86 -1.61
CA ILE A 158 -18.22 -6.63 -2.28
C ILE A 158 -19.57 -6.21 -1.73
N GLY A 159 -19.69 -4.93 -1.39
CA GLY A 159 -20.90 -4.35 -0.83
C GLY A 159 -21.35 -3.08 -1.56
N TYR A 160 -22.39 -2.43 -1.05
CA TYR A 160 -22.86 -1.17 -1.58
C TYR A 160 -23.21 -0.19 -0.47
N ALA A 161 -22.72 1.04 -0.61
CA ALA A 161 -23.11 2.17 0.24
C ALA A 161 -24.22 2.95 -0.46
N PRO A 162 -25.43 3.07 0.14
CA PRO A 162 -26.57 3.72 -0.49
C PRO A 162 -26.34 5.20 -0.76
N LYS A 163 -27.17 5.79 -1.64
CA LYS A 163 -27.14 7.22 -1.95
C LYS A 163 -27.46 8.06 -0.72
N ASP A 164 -28.49 7.67 -0.01
CA ASP A 164 -28.82 8.26 1.27
C ASP A 164 -27.97 7.64 2.38
N GLY A 165 -26.99 8.42 2.86
CA GLY A 165 -26.13 7.98 3.96
C GLY A 165 -26.81 8.01 5.34
N SER A 166 -28.02 8.55 5.47
CA SER A 166 -28.71 8.68 6.77
C SER A 166 -29.05 7.31 7.36
N SER A 167 -29.49 6.37 6.54
CA SER A 167 -29.78 5.00 6.97
C SER A 167 -28.55 4.29 7.55
N PHE A 168 -27.39 4.51 6.98
CA PHE A 168 -26.13 3.98 7.47
C PHE A 168 -25.73 4.62 8.81
N ILE A 169 -25.85 5.96 8.92
CA ILE A 169 -25.55 6.70 10.15
C ILE A 169 -26.49 6.22 11.29
N GLU A 170 -27.77 6.09 10.99
CA GLU A 170 -28.76 5.63 11.96
C GLU A 170 -28.51 4.18 12.40
N GLN A 171 -28.09 3.32 11.48
CA GLN A 171 -27.70 1.93 11.80
C GLN A 171 -26.52 1.92 12.77
N CYS A 172 -25.46 2.68 12.49
CA CYS A 172 -24.29 2.77 13.37
C CYS A 172 -24.68 3.25 14.79
N ARG A 173 -25.57 4.25 14.88
CA ARG A 173 -26.06 4.76 16.17
C ARG A 173 -26.90 3.72 16.93
N ARG A 174 -27.78 3.00 16.25
CA ARG A 174 -28.59 1.92 16.87
C ARG A 174 -27.72 0.79 17.43
N GLU A 175 -26.61 0.52 16.78
CA GLU A 175 -25.67 -0.53 17.20
C GLU A 175 -24.64 -0.04 18.22
N GLY A 176 -24.74 1.23 18.63
CA GLY A 176 -23.87 1.80 19.67
C GLY A 176 -22.41 1.97 19.23
N ILE A 177 -22.16 2.05 17.91
CA ILE A 177 -20.81 2.31 17.39
C ILE A 177 -20.47 3.77 17.64
N SER A 178 -19.32 4.01 18.27
CA SER A 178 -18.84 5.36 18.61
C SER A 178 -18.60 6.20 17.33
N GLU A 179 -19.12 7.43 17.35
CA GLU A 179 -18.91 8.35 16.23
C GLU A 179 -17.42 8.71 16.06
N GLU A 180 -16.67 8.80 17.16
CA GLU A 180 -15.22 9.06 17.13
C GLU A 180 -14.49 7.96 16.33
N SER A 181 -14.80 6.70 16.60
CA SER A 181 -14.25 5.57 15.85
C SER A 181 -14.62 5.63 14.37
N LEU A 182 -15.85 6.05 14.04
CA LEU A 182 -16.29 6.18 12.65
C LEU A 182 -15.61 7.35 11.92
N PHE A 183 -15.31 8.45 12.62
CA PHE A 183 -14.48 9.52 12.08
C PHE A 183 -13.03 9.08 11.88
N GLU A 184 -12.44 8.40 12.84
CA GLU A 184 -11.07 7.87 12.76
C GLU A 184 -10.93 6.88 11.59
N LEU A 185 -11.91 6.01 11.38
CA LEU A 185 -11.96 5.09 10.24
C LEU A 185 -12.28 5.77 8.90
N GLY A 186 -12.58 7.08 8.92
CA GLY A 186 -12.95 7.83 7.72
C GLY A 186 -14.29 7.41 7.12
N MET A 187 -15.17 6.80 7.94
CA MET A 187 -16.53 6.43 7.51
C MET A 187 -17.50 7.62 7.58
N PHE A 188 -17.22 8.55 8.48
CA PHE A 188 -17.97 9.79 8.66
C PHE A 188 -17.11 11.00 8.34
N LYS A 189 -17.78 12.09 7.93
CA LYS A 189 -17.21 13.43 7.77
C LYS A 189 -18.12 14.46 8.40
N ARG A 190 -17.54 15.55 8.92
CA ARG A 190 -18.27 16.76 9.29
C ARG A 190 -18.41 17.67 8.06
N GLY A 191 -19.59 18.20 7.86
CA GLY A 191 -19.87 19.24 6.88
C GLY A 191 -19.57 20.64 7.41
N GLU A 192 -19.69 21.63 6.55
CA GLU A 192 -19.56 23.04 6.92
C GLU A 192 -20.67 23.51 7.89
N ASP A 193 -21.78 22.79 7.93
CA ASP A 193 -22.95 23.00 8.80
C ASP A 193 -22.85 22.22 10.12
N ASP A 194 -21.68 21.68 10.45
CA ASP A 194 -21.44 20.77 11.59
C ASP A 194 -22.24 19.45 11.53
N GLY A 195 -22.96 19.22 10.44
CA GLY A 195 -23.69 17.97 10.21
C GLY A 195 -22.74 16.80 9.98
N ILE A 196 -23.19 15.59 10.37
CA ILE A 196 -22.45 14.34 10.15
C ILE A 196 -22.92 13.72 8.85
N TYR A 197 -21.97 13.40 7.99
CA TYR A 197 -22.21 12.79 6.68
C TYR A 197 -21.44 11.48 6.53
N ALA A 198 -22.09 10.46 5.95
CA ALA A 198 -21.40 9.27 5.51
C ALA A 198 -20.41 9.60 4.37
N MET A 199 -19.16 9.17 4.50
CA MET A 199 -18.10 9.40 3.50
C MET A 199 -18.41 8.69 2.18
N PHE A 200 -18.89 7.46 2.29
CA PHE A 200 -19.20 6.62 1.14
C PHE A 200 -20.70 6.68 0.85
N ARG A 201 -21.05 7.18 -0.32
CA ARG A 201 -22.43 7.29 -0.78
C ARG A 201 -22.52 6.95 -2.25
N GLN A 202 -23.50 6.13 -2.63
CA GLN A 202 -23.75 5.66 -4.00
C GLN A 202 -22.49 4.99 -4.61
N ARG A 203 -21.87 4.09 -3.80
CA ARG A 203 -20.59 3.46 -4.17
C ARG A 203 -20.60 1.95 -3.93
N ILE A 204 -20.00 1.24 -4.88
CA ILE A 204 -19.60 -0.15 -4.65
C ILE A 204 -18.46 -0.13 -3.64
N MET A 205 -18.66 -0.81 -2.51
CA MET A 205 -17.70 -0.92 -1.42
C MET A 205 -16.82 -2.15 -1.61
N ILE A 206 -15.53 -1.93 -1.70
CA ILE A 206 -14.52 -2.96 -1.90
C ILE A 206 -13.64 -2.96 -0.64
N PRO A 207 -13.67 -4.02 0.18
CA PRO A 207 -12.88 -4.06 1.40
C PRO A 207 -11.40 -4.20 1.09
N VAL A 208 -10.59 -3.39 1.75
CA VAL A 208 -9.13 -3.49 1.76
C VAL A 208 -8.73 -4.33 2.97
N ARG A 209 -8.02 -5.43 2.73
CA ARG A 209 -7.65 -6.39 3.76
C ARG A 209 -6.15 -6.39 4.02
N ASN A 210 -5.78 -6.57 5.27
CA ASN A 210 -4.38 -6.86 5.60
C ASN A 210 -4.02 -8.31 5.20
N ARG A 211 -2.75 -8.69 5.30
CA ARG A 211 -2.28 -10.05 4.95
C ARG A 211 -3.01 -11.18 5.70
N TRP A 212 -3.60 -10.90 6.83
CA TRP A 212 -4.38 -11.87 7.62
C TRP A 212 -5.87 -11.91 7.28
N GLY A 213 -6.32 -11.12 6.30
CA GLY A 213 -7.70 -11.07 5.83
C GLY A 213 -8.61 -10.15 6.63
N ARG A 214 -8.10 -9.46 7.68
CA ARG A 214 -8.87 -8.48 8.44
C ARG A 214 -9.08 -7.23 7.59
N ILE A 215 -10.28 -6.69 7.61
CA ILE A 215 -10.60 -5.45 6.91
C ILE A 215 -9.96 -4.28 7.66
N ILE A 216 -9.20 -3.46 6.95
CA ILE A 216 -8.49 -2.30 7.50
C ILE A 216 -8.96 -0.98 6.87
N ALA A 217 -9.62 -1.02 5.72
CA ALA A 217 -10.08 0.14 4.98
C ALA A 217 -11.05 -0.27 3.86
N TYR A 218 -11.52 0.72 3.10
CA TYR A 218 -12.28 0.53 1.87
C TYR A 218 -11.69 1.33 0.71
N THR A 219 -11.77 0.76 -0.49
CA THR A 219 -11.78 1.52 -1.73
C THR A 219 -13.17 1.43 -2.33
N ALA A 220 -13.69 2.54 -2.87
CA ALA A 220 -15.09 2.60 -3.24
C ALA A 220 -15.33 3.28 -4.58
N ARG A 221 -16.00 2.54 -5.48
CA ARG A 221 -16.32 2.97 -6.85
C ARG A 221 -17.66 3.69 -6.89
N TYR A 222 -17.66 4.92 -7.40
CA TYR A 222 -18.90 5.66 -7.65
C TYR A 222 -19.67 5.07 -8.84
N ILE A 223 -20.97 4.86 -8.67
CA ILE A 223 -21.87 4.35 -9.73
C ILE A 223 -23.09 5.26 -9.97
N GLY A 224 -23.04 6.49 -9.47
CA GLY A 224 -24.09 7.49 -9.72
C GLY A 224 -23.85 8.27 -11.01
N ASN A 225 -24.71 9.26 -11.25
CA ASN A 225 -24.73 10.06 -12.48
C ASN A 225 -24.02 11.44 -12.35
N ASN A 226 -23.35 11.71 -11.22
CA ASN A 226 -22.61 12.96 -11.04
C ASN A 226 -21.20 12.82 -11.60
N GLU A 227 -20.95 13.39 -12.76
CA GLU A 227 -19.65 13.36 -13.45
C GLU A 227 -18.52 14.06 -12.65
N LYS A 228 -18.86 15.00 -11.75
CA LYS A 228 -17.88 15.66 -10.88
C LYS A 228 -17.45 14.79 -9.70
N ALA A 229 -18.17 13.71 -9.39
CA ALA A 229 -17.80 12.83 -8.30
C ALA A 229 -16.56 12.00 -8.67
N PRO A 230 -15.55 11.90 -7.80
CA PRO A 230 -14.39 11.05 -8.04
C PRO A 230 -14.80 9.60 -8.32
N LYS A 231 -14.25 9.03 -9.40
CA LYS A 231 -14.53 7.65 -9.83
C LYS A 231 -14.25 6.66 -8.71
N TYR A 232 -13.13 6.80 -8.02
CA TYR A 232 -12.76 6.03 -6.84
C TYR A 232 -12.41 6.95 -5.69
N ILE A 233 -12.74 6.53 -4.48
CA ILE A 233 -12.24 7.10 -3.23
C ILE A 233 -11.77 5.98 -2.31
N ASN A 234 -10.75 6.26 -1.53
CA ASN A 234 -10.22 5.35 -0.52
C ASN A 234 -10.50 5.90 0.87
N SER A 235 -10.55 5.03 1.88
CA SER A 235 -10.52 5.44 3.28
C SER A 235 -9.33 6.36 3.54
N SER A 236 -9.48 7.26 4.49
CA SER A 236 -8.39 8.08 5.00
C SER A 236 -7.37 7.20 5.74
N THR A 237 -6.14 7.67 5.88
CA THR A 237 -5.14 7.02 6.74
C THR A 237 -5.64 7.00 8.18
N SER A 238 -5.45 5.89 8.86
CA SER A 238 -5.79 5.69 10.26
C SER A 238 -4.70 4.89 10.96
N ILE A 239 -4.83 4.65 12.26
CA ILE A 239 -3.88 3.82 13.02
C ILE A 239 -3.80 2.36 12.50
N ILE A 240 -4.81 1.88 11.77
CA ILE A 240 -4.85 0.52 11.19
C ILE A 240 -4.63 0.48 9.68
N TYR A 241 -4.57 1.63 9.01
CA TYR A 241 -4.46 1.71 7.55
C TYR A 241 -3.54 2.82 7.07
N SER A 242 -2.54 2.45 6.29
CA SER A 242 -1.66 3.36 5.55
C SER A 242 -1.54 2.89 4.09
N LYS A 243 -1.78 3.79 3.13
CA LYS A 243 -1.66 3.47 1.70
C LYS A 243 -0.24 3.04 1.32
N GLY A 244 0.77 3.64 1.95
CA GLY A 244 2.18 3.34 1.67
C GLY A 244 2.65 1.99 2.20
N GLU A 245 1.85 1.33 3.04
CA GLU A 245 2.17 0.03 3.63
C GLU A 245 1.23 -1.07 3.17
N THR A 246 0.09 -0.70 2.60
CA THR A 246 -0.96 -1.65 2.22
C THR A 246 -0.80 -2.10 0.78
N LEU A 247 -0.96 -3.41 0.57
CA LEU A 247 -1.05 -4.05 -0.74
C LEU A 247 -2.45 -4.66 -0.88
N PHE A 248 -3.22 -4.19 -1.86
CA PHE A 248 -4.54 -4.75 -2.15
C PHE A 248 -4.41 -6.16 -2.74
N GLY A 249 -5.18 -7.11 -2.23
CA GLY A 249 -5.14 -8.51 -2.66
C GLY A 249 -4.09 -9.37 -1.96
N ILE A 250 -3.25 -8.79 -1.09
CA ILE A 250 -2.19 -9.53 -0.37
C ILE A 250 -2.74 -10.65 0.52
N ASP A 251 -3.96 -10.48 1.04
CA ASP A 251 -4.64 -11.47 1.86
C ASP A 251 -4.86 -12.80 1.14
N ARG A 252 -5.09 -12.78 -0.18
CA ARG A 252 -5.21 -13.97 -1.01
C ARG A 252 -3.85 -14.40 -1.56
N ALA A 253 -3.08 -13.45 -2.06
CA ALA A 253 -1.79 -13.73 -2.66
C ALA A 253 -0.83 -14.42 -1.67
N SER A 254 -0.78 -13.98 -0.42
CA SER A 254 0.10 -14.56 0.61
C SER A 254 -0.31 -15.96 1.09
N ARG A 255 -1.52 -16.43 0.74
CA ARG A 255 -1.99 -17.80 1.10
C ARG A 255 -1.64 -18.84 0.06
N GLN A 256 -1.26 -18.41 -1.13
CA GLN A 256 -0.90 -19.35 -2.19
C GLN A 256 0.35 -20.13 -1.75
N ARG A 257 0.25 -21.45 -1.76
CA ARG A 257 1.42 -22.34 -1.60
C ARG A 257 2.12 -22.40 -2.96
N ASP A 258 3.44 -22.29 -2.97
CA ASP A 258 4.27 -22.40 -4.18
C ASP A 258 3.99 -21.28 -5.21
N VAL A 259 3.99 -20.03 -4.75
CA VAL A 259 3.85 -18.88 -5.65
C VAL A 259 5.20 -18.55 -6.27
N ASP A 260 5.34 -18.87 -7.55
CA ASP A 260 6.55 -18.53 -8.31
C ASP A 260 6.72 -17.01 -8.45
N TYR A 261 5.62 -16.27 -8.62
CA TYR A 261 5.64 -14.81 -8.78
C TYR A 261 4.30 -14.17 -8.39
N PHE A 262 4.33 -12.90 -8.07
CA PHE A 262 3.11 -12.09 -7.94
C PHE A 262 2.85 -11.29 -9.22
N ILE A 263 1.56 -11.19 -9.58
CA ILE A 263 1.07 -10.35 -10.67
C ILE A 263 0.75 -8.99 -10.10
N ILE A 264 1.34 -7.95 -10.71
CA ILE A 264 1.18 -6.56 -10.30
C ILE A 264 0.32 -5.84 -11.33
N VAL A 265 -0.81 -5.31 -10.90
CA VAL A 265 -1.73 -4.50 -11.70
C VAL A 265 -1.91 -3.11 -11.09
N GLU A 266 -2.61 -2.18 -11.78
CA GLU A 266 -2.72 -0.80 -11.32
C GLU A 266 -3.65 -0.62 -10.13
N GLY A 267 -4.80 -1.30 -10.13
CA GLY A 267 -5.85 -0.99 -9.18
C GLY A 267 -6.64 -2.17 -8.64
N ALA A 268 -7.50 -1.87 -7.67
CA ALA A 268 -8.35 -2.87 -7.04
C ALA A 268 -9.31 -3.60 -8.02
N PRO A 269 -9.91 -2.94 -9.02
CA PRO A 269 -10.75 -3.64 -10.00
C PRO A 269 -10.00 -4.72 -10.77
N ASP A 270 -8.76 -4.41 -11.19
CA ASP A 270 -7.91 -5.33 -11.94
C ASP A 270 -7.55 -6.54 -11.08
N VAL A 271 -7.21 -6.31 -9.80
CA VAL A 271 -6.98 -7.42 -8.85
C VAL A 271 -8.23 -8.29 -8.71
N LEU A 272 -9.40 -7.67 -8.52
CA LEU A 272 -10.65 -8.42 -8.38
C LEU A 272 -10.97 -9.23 -9.64
N ARG A 273 -10.77 -8.67 -10.83
CA ARG A 273 -10.92 -9.38 -12.09
C ARG A 273 -9.99 -10.60 -12.17
N MET A 274 -8.71 -10.38 -11.94
CA MET A 274 -7.71 -11.44 -12.01
C MET A 274 -8.00 -12.55 -10.99
N GLN A 275 -8.35 -12.18 -9.76
CA GLN A 275 -8.72 -13.15 -8.72
C GLN A 275 -10.03 -13.88 -9.05
N SER A 276 -11.00 -13.22 -9.71
CA SER A 276 -12.28 -13.87 -10.10
C SER A 276 -12.09 -15.00 -11.11
N ILE A 277 -11.05 -14.94 -11.92
CA ILE A 277 -10.70 -15.98 -12.90
C ILE A 277 -9.60 -16.93 -12.38
N GLY A 278 -9.21 -16.81 -11.10
CA GLY A 278 -8.34 -17.76 -10.41
C GLY A 278 -6.87 -17.39 -10.32
N PHE A 279 -6.48 -16.13 -10.61
CA PHE A 279 -5.15 -15.59 -10.36
C PHE A 279 -5.08 -14.91 -8.98
N ASP A 280 -5.23 -15.72 -7.92
CA ASP A 280 -5.22 -15.22 -6.54
C ASP A 280 -3.88 -14.57 -6.13
N ASN A 281 -2.79 -14.81 -6.88
CA ASN A 281 -1.48 -14.17 -6.71
C ASN A 281 -1.39 -12.74 -7.29
N THR A 282 -2.53 -12.10 -7.57
CA THR A 282 -2.58 -10.73 -8.11
C THR A 282 -2.75 -9.71 -6.98
N ILE A 283 -1.94 -8.65 -7.04
CA ILE A 283 -1.93 -7.55 -6.08
C ILE A 283 -1.80 -6.19 -6.76
N ALA A 284 -2.18 -5.13 -6.03
CA ALA A 284 -1.96 -3.75 -6.45
C ALA A 284 -1.58 -2.87 -5.26
N ALA A 285 -0.82 -1.80 -5.51
CA ALA A 285 -0.75 -0.67 -4.59
C ALA A 285 -2.03 0.18 -4.73
N LEU A 286 -2.49 0.78 -3.63
CA LEU A 286 -3.64 1.71 -3.65
C LEU A 286 -3.23 3.15 -4.02
N GLY A 287 -2.09 3.31 -4.64
CA GLY A 287 -1.50 4.55 -5.15
C GLY A 287 -0.57 4.27 -6.32
N THR A 288 -0.10 5.31 -7.00
CA THR A 288 0.71 5.17 -8.23
C THR A 288 2.15 4.74 -7.97
N ALA A 289 2.73 5.13 -6.85
CA ALA A 289 4.12 4.83 -6.51
C ALA A 289 4.20 3.79 -5.39
N TRP A 290 5.01 2.75 -5.61
CA TRP A 290 5.29 1.72 -4.61
C TRP A 290 6.35 2.20 -3.63
N THR A 291 6.18 1.86 -2.37
CA THR A 291 7.12 2.19 -1.30
C THR A 291 8.13 1.07 -1.07
N ASP A 292 9.22 1.41 -0.42
CA ASP A 292 10.21 0.42 0.02
C ASP A 292 9.60 -0.62 0.97
N SER A 293 8.71 -0.19 1.87
CA SER A 293 7.99 -1.06 2.80
C SER A 293 7.14 -2.12 2.07
N GLN A 294 6.42 -1.71 1.02
CA GLN A 294 5.63 -2.64 0.20
C GLN A 294 6.50 -3.71 -0.48
N PHE A 295 7.64 -3.30 -1.08
CA PHE A 295 8.58 -4.27 -1.66
C PHE A 295 9.19 -5.19 -0.62
N ASP A 296 9.52 -4.69 0.56
CA ASP A 296 10.11 -5.49 1.64
C ASP A 296 9.10 -6.51 2.21
N GLN A 297 7.81 -6.16 2.21
CA GLN A 297 6.74 -7.13 2.49
C GLN A 297 6.69 -8.25 1.45
N LEU A 298 6.76 -7.92 0.14
CA LEU A 298 6.68 -8.91 -0.94
C LEU A 298 7.84 -9.90 -0.92
N LYS A 299 9.04 -9.47 -0.53
CA LYS A 299 10.21 -10.35 -0.41
C LYS A 299 10.03 -11.53 0.54
N LYS A 300 9.08 -11.42 1.48
CA LYS A 300 8.75 -12.51 2.40
C LYS A 300 8.02 -13.67 1.70
N PHE A 301 7.48 -13.44 0.50
CA PHE A 301 6.62 -14.40 -0.20
C PHE A 301 7.20 -14.86 -1.54
N THR A 302 7.82 -13.97 -2.29
CA THR A 302 8.37 -14.27 -3.62
C THR A 302 9.59 -13.42 -3.93
N SER A 303 10.41 -13.91 -4.86
CA SER A 303 11.51 -13.16 -5.48
C SER A 303 11.19 -12.67 -6.89
N SER A 304 9.98 -12.90 -7.40
CA SER A 304 9.61 -12.63 -8.79
C SER A 304 8.31 -11.84 -8.89
N LEU A 305 8.27 -10.83 -9.77
CA LEU A 305 7.11 -9.98 -10.00
C LEU A 305 6.82 -9.90 -11.51
N CYS A 306 5.55 -10.00 -11.88
CA CYS A 306 5.08 -9.82 -13.26
C CYS A 306 4.14 -8.61 -13.32
N PHE A 307 4.56 -7.53 -13.95
CA PHE A 307 3.75 -6.32 -14.12
C PHE A 307 2.86 -6.42 -15.35
N ILE A 308 1.62 -5.96 -15.22
CA ILE A 308 0.69 -5.75 -16.34
C ILE A 308 0.33 -4.26 -16.36
N PRO A 309 1.00 -3.45 -17.21
CA PRO A 309 0.66 -2.03 -17.37
C PRO A 309 -0.68 -1.86 -18.08
N ASP A 310 -1.45 -0.85 -17.70
CA ASP A 310 -2.55 -0.36 -18.50
C ASP A 310 -2.03 0.12 -19.86
N SER A 311 -2.72 -0.22 -20.94
CA SER A 311 -2.35 0.22 -22.29
C SER A 311 -3.06 1.53 -22.62
N ASP A 312 -2.71 2.60 -21.92
CA ASP A 312 -3.19 3.94 -22.19
C ASP A 312 -2.19 4.75 -23.02
N THR A 313 -2.70 5.73 -23.75
CA THR A 313 -1.90 6.74 -24.44
C THR A 313 -2.22 8.10 -23.85
N ALA A 314 -1.22 8.96 -23.73
CA ALA A 314 -1.41 10.34 -23.31
C ALA A 314 -1.09 11.28 -24.48
N GLU A 315 -1.90 12.31 -24.66
CA GLU A 315 -1.70 13.31 -25.71
C GLU A 315 -0.31 13.96 -25.57
N GLY A 316 0.46 13.97 -26.66
CA GLY A 316 1.83 14.50 -26.67
C GLY A 316 2.88 13.67 -25.94
N LYS A 317 2.55 12.46 -25.45
CA LYS A 317 3.50 11.55 -24.83
C LYS A 317 3.50 10.18 -25.55
N PRO A 318 4.67 9.52 -25.62
CA PRO A 318 4.75 8.21 -26.28
C PRO A 318 4.03 7.10 -25.53
N TYR A 319 3.80 7.28 -24.21
CA TYR A 319 3.14 6.32 -23.32
C TYR A 319 2.29 7.04 -22.28
N GLY A 320 1.25 6.35 -21.80
CA GLY A 320 0.38 6.83 -20.73
C GLY A 320 0.97 6.62 -19.33
N ALA A 321 0.18 6.97 -18.33
CA ALA A 321 0.57 6.93 -16.92
C ALA A 321 0.89 5.50 -16.44
N GLY A 322 0.18 4.48 -16.93
CA GLY A 322 0.39 3.08 -16.57
C GLY A 322 1.79 2.59 -16.94
N PHE A 323 2.28 2.92 -18.13
CA PHE A 323 3.63 2.57 -18.55
C PHE A 323 4.70 3.27 -17.69
N GLU A 324 4.54 4.57 -17.41
CA GLU A 324 5.49 5.31 -16.57
C GLU A 324 5.53 4.77 -15.14
N ALA A 325 4.39 4.36 -14.61
CA ALA A 325 4.31 3.70 -13.30
C ALA A 325 5.08 2.37 -13.30
N VAL A 326 4.93 1.53 -14.34
CA VAL A 326 5.68 0.26 -14.45
C VAL A 326 7.16 0.51 -14.63
N ILE A 327 7.57 1.53 -15.39
CA ILE A 327 9.00 1.90 -15.55
C ILE A 327 9.60 2.23 -14.18
N THR A 328 8.94 3.08 -13.40
CA THR A 328 9.42 3.52 -12.08
C THR A 328 9.44 2.36 -11.07
N ASN A 329 8.34 1.64 -10.96
CA ASN A 329 8.16 0.58 -9.98
C ASN A 329 8.97 -0.67 -10.33
N GLY A 330 9.06 -1.03 -11.61
CA GLY A 330 9.87 -2.14 -12.09
C GLY A 330 11.37 -1.90 -11.89
N ALA A 331 11.84 -0.67 -12.14
CA ALA A 331 13.22 -0.29 -11.86
C ALA A 331 13.53 -0.38 -10.34
N SER A 332 12.59 0.05 -9.49
CA SER A 332 12.72 -0.06 -8.03
C SER A 332 12.74 -1.52 -7.59
N ALA A 333 11.88 -2.37 -8.15
CA ALA A 333 11.84 -3.80 -7.88
C ALA A 333 13.17 -4.49 -8.28
N ILE A 334 13.73 -4.20 -9.46
CA ILE A 334 15.04 -4.72 -9.89
C ILE A 334 16.14 -4.30 -8.91
N LYS A 335 16.18 -3.03 -8.50
CA LYS A 335 17.15 -2.53 -7.51
C LYS A 335 17.02 -3.23 -6.15
N LYS A 336 15.82 -3.59 -5.77
CA LYS A 336 15.53 -4.39 -4.58
C LYS A 336 15.86 -5.89 -4.76
N GLY A 337 16.25 -6.33 -5.95
CA GLY A 337 16.70 -7.69 -6.25
C GLY A 337 15.58 -8.66 -6.61
N PHE A 338 14.44 -8.16 -7.08
CA PHE A 338 13.40 -9.01 -7.68
C PHE A 338 13.77 -9.38 -9.12
N HIS A 339 13.36 -10.57 -9.53
CA HIS A 339 13.21 -10.91 -10.94
C HIS A 339 11.90 -10.27 -11.44
N VAL A 340 12.01 -9.42 -12.47
CA VAL A 340 10.85 -8.64 -12.92
C VAL A 340 10.57 -8.92 -14.39
N THR A 341 9.33 -9.30 -14.66
CA THR A 341 8.78 -9.48 -16.01
C THR A 341 7.60 -8.54 -16.26
N VAL A 342 7.25 -8.36 -17.52
CA VAL A 342 6.13 -7.55 -17.96
C VAL A 342 5.31 -8.33 -18.97
N ARG A 343 3.99 -8.34 -18.82
CA ARG A 343 3.02 -8.78 -19.81
C ARG A 343 2.21 -7.59 -20.27
N GLU A 344 2.40 -7.20 -21.50
CA GLU A 344 1.84 -5.99 -22.09
C GLU A 344 0.47 -6.28 -22.69
N LEU A 345 -0.54 -5.50 -22.29
CA LEU A 345 -1.87 -5.52 -22.90
C LEU A 345 -1.80 -4.92 -24.31
N PRO A 346 -2.57 -5.44 -25.29
CA PRO A 346 -2.68 -4.80 -26.60
C PRO A 346 -3.33 -3.41 -26.44
N PHE A 347 -2.95 -2.48 -27.31
CA PHE A 347 -3.63 -1.17 -27.36
C PHE A 347 -5.08 -1.36 -27.78
N ALA A 348 -5.99 -0.62 -27.13
CA ALA A 348 -7.38 -0.61 -27.53
C ALA A 348 -7.54 0.10 -28.88
N GLU A 349 -8.45 -0.41 -29.71
CA GLU A 349 -8.82 0.26 -30.93
C GLU A 349 -9.53 1.59 -30.63
N GLN A 350 -9.25 2.64 -31.40
CA GLN A 350 -9.94 3.94 -31.36
C GLN A 350 -9.86 4.70 -30.01
N ASN A 351 -8.67 5.11 -29.59
CA ASN A 351 -8.45 5.95 -28.38
C ASN A 351 -8.95 5.32 -27.06
N GLY A 352 -9.16 4.03 -27.01
CA GLY A 352 -9.54 3.30 -25.82
C GLY A 352 -8.34 3.04 -24.90
N LYS A 353 -8.64 2.71 -23.65
CA LYS A 353 -7.71 2.22 -22.67
C LYS A 353 -8.05 0.75 -22.37
N ASN A 354 -7.08 -0.15 -22.47
CA ASN A 354 -7.20 -1.50 -21.93
C ASN A 354 -6.50 -1.56 -20.57
N ASP A 355 -7.21 -2.04 -19.58
CA ASP A 355 -6.70 -2.47 -18.29
C ASP A 355 -6.93 -3.97 -18.10
N ALA A 356 -6.37 -4.56 -17.06
CA ALA A 356 -6.50 -6.00 -16.83
C ALA A 356 -7.97 -6.41 -16.65
N ASP A 357 -8.79 -5.56 -16.04
CA ASP A 357 -10.20 -5.82 -15.82
C ASP A 357 -11.04 -5.78 -17.09
N SER A 358 -10.71 -4.93 -18.07
CA SER A 358 -11.42 -4.82 -19.34
C SER A 358 -10.97 -5.82 -20.40
N TYR A 359 -9.73 -6.34 -20.33
CA TYR A 359 -9.16 -7.20 -21.35
C TYR A 359 -9.09 -8.68 -20.94
N ILE A 360 -8.75 -8.98 -19.68
CA ILE A 360 -8.49 -10.36 -19.24
C ILE A 360 -9.77 -10.92 -18.60
N HIS A 361 -10.51 -11.74 -19.36
CA HIS A 361 -11.75 -12.36 -18.91
C HIS A 361 -11.61 -13.84 -18.56
N CYS A 362 -10.56 -14.49 -19.03
CA CYS A 362 -10.25 -15.91 -18.77
C CYS A 362 -8.74 -16.14 -18.67
N LYS A 363 -8.34 -17.36 -18.30
CA LYS A 363 -6.92 -17.74 -18.18
C LYS A 363 -6.20 -17.73 -19.52
N GLU A 364 -6.92 -18.01 -20.58
CA GLU A 364 -6.43 -18.03 -21.96
C GLU A 364 -6.00 -16.62 -22.40
N ASP A 365 -6.78 -15.58 -22.05
CA ASP A 365 -6.44 -14.19 -22.36
C ASP A 365 -5.09 -13.82 -21.72
N TYR A 366 -4.92 -14.12 -20.42
CA TYR A 366 -3.65 -13.90 -19.72
C TYR A 366 -2.49 -14.68 -20.35
N SER A 367 -2.72 -15.94 -20.69
CA SER A 367 -1.69 -16.81 -21.27
C SER A 367 -1.27 -16.39 -22.68
N SER A 368 -2.14 -15.70 -23.41
CA SER A 368 -1.84 -15.14 -24.73
C SER A 368 -0.87 -13.97 -24.71
N LEU A 369 -0.78 -13.27 -23.56
CA LEU A 369 0.12 -12.13 -23.39
C LEU A 369 1.58 -12.60 -23.32
N LYS A 370 2.41 -12.05 -24.20
CA LYS A 370 3.84 -12.37 -24.23
C LYS A 370 4.55 -11.79 -23.04
N GLU A 371 5.22 -12.65 -22.27
CA GLU A 371 6.06 -12.25 -21.17
C GLU A 371 7.45 -11.80 -21.66
N LYS A 372 7.94 -10.70 -21.12
CA LYS A 372 9.27 -10.15 -21.40
C LYS A 372 9.97 -9.81 -20.09
N HIS A 373 11.26 -10.04 -20.01
CA HIS A 373 12.04 -9.49 -18.90
C HIS A 373 11.94 -7.96 -18.89
N PHE A 374 11.73 -7.35 -17.71
CA PHE A 374 11.48 -5.91 -17.57
C PHE A 374 12.56 -5.05 -18.26
N ILE A 375 13.84 -5.40 -18.10
CA ILE A 375 14.97 -4.64 -18.68
C ILE A 375 14.90 -4.64 -20.20
N VAL A 376 14.55 -5.76 -20.81
CA VAL A 376 14.40 -5.87 -22.28
C VAL A 376 13.18 -5.11 -22.75
N TRP A 377 12.09 -5.22 -22.03
CA TRP A 377 10.86 -4.46 -22.28
C TRP A 377 11.13 -2.94 -22.19
N LEU A 378 11.80 -2.48 -21.15
CA LEU A 378 12.19 -1.08 -20.98
C LEU A 378 13.05 -0.59 -22.16
N ALA A 379 14.04 -1.39 -22.57
CA ALA A 379 14.89 -1.05 -23.72
C ALA A 379 14.06 -0.88 -25.00
N GLN A 380 13.14 -1.81 -25.29
CA GLN A 380 12.23 -1.69 -26.43
C GLN A 380 11.47 -0.36 -26.41
N LYS A 381 10.93 0.03 -25.24
CA LYS A 381 10.18 1.29 -25.11
C LYS A 381 11.07 2.51 -25.28
N ARG A 382 12.26 2.54 -24.66
CA ARG A 382 13.19 3.66 -24.73
C ARG A 382 13.74 3.87 -26.14
N PHE A 383 14.16 2.80 -26.83
CA PHE A 383 14.73 2.93 -28.18
C PHE A 383 13.67 3.21 -29.25
N CYS A 384 12.41 2.87 -29.05
CA CYS A 384 11.33 3.27 -29.95
C CYS A 384 11.09 4.79 -30.01
N ILE A 385 11.46 5.52 -28.96
CA ILE A 385 11.23 6.98 -28.85
C ILE A 385 12.49 7.79 -28.95
N ALA A 386 13.66 7.17 -29.02
CA ALA A 386 14.93 7.88 -29.12
C ALA A 386 15.03 8.65 -30.44
N GLY A 387 15.14 9.96 -30.36
CA GLY A 387 15.27 10.87 -31.51
C GLY A 387 16.72 11.29 -31.79
N SER A 388 17.66 10.91 -30.92
CA SER A 388 19.06 11.31 -31.04
C SER A 388 20.04 10.31 -30.43
N LEU A 389 21.31 10.33 -30.91
CA LEU A 389 22.40 9.52 -30.34
C LEU A 389 22.65 9.82 -28.85
N MET A 390 22.38 11.04 -28.41
CA MET A 390 22.54 11.42 -27.00
C MET A 390 21.49 10.76 -26.13
N GLU A 391 20.23 10.65 -26.61
CA GLU A 391 19.17 9.93 -25.92
C GLU A 391 19.43 8.43 -25.90
N GLU A 392 19.87 7.85 -27.01
CA GLU A 392 20.28 6.44 -27.05
C GLU A 392 21.37 6.15 -26.02
N ARG A 393 22.40 7.00 -25.95
CA ARG A 393 23.47 6.88 -24.95
C ARG A 393 22.91 6.94 -23.52
N LYS A 394 21.97 7.86 -23.23
CA LYS A 394 21.30 7.98 -21.94
C LYS A 394 20.53 6.69 -21.60
N TYR A 395 19.81 6.14 -22.57
CA TYR A 395 19.03 4.91 -22.37
C TYR A 395 19.94 3.68 -22.19
N VAL A 396 21.05 3.60 -22.91
CA VAL A 396 22.05 2.54 -22.68
C VAL A 396 22.58 2.61 -21.24
N ALA A 397 22.89 3.80 -20.73
CA ALA A 397 23.36 3.98 -19.36
C ALA A 397 22.28 3.62 -18.32
N GLU A 398 21.02 4.03 -18.52
CA GLU A 398 19.88 3.69 -17.67
C GLU A 398 19.70 2.17 -17.56
N ILE A 399 19.71 1.48 -18.70
CA ILE A 399 19.51 0.03 -18.78
C ILE A 399 20.70 -0.72 -18.16
N ALA A 400 21.93 -0.25 -18.42
CA ALA A 400 23.15 -0.83 -17.85
C ALA A 400 23.19 -0.68 -16.32
N ASP A 401 22.68 0.45 -15.79
CA ASP A 401 22.55 0.63 -14.33
C ASP A 401 21.59 -0.39 -13.72
N LEU A 402 20.50 -0.73 -14.39
CA LEU A 402 19.56 -1.76 -13.91
C LEU A 402 20.14 -3.17 -14.04
N LEU A 403 20.84 -3.48 -15.14
CA LEU A 403 21.47 -4.78 -15.37
C LEU A 403 22.48 -5.17 -14.27
N ARG A 404 23.14 -4.21 -13.64
CA ARG A 404 24.09 -4.49 -12.56
C ARG A 404 23.46 -5.13 -11.31
N TYR A 405 22.12 -5.01 -11.14
CA TYR A 405 21.39 -5.62 -10.03
C TYR A 405 20.90 -7.06 -10.34
N VAL A 406 20.95 -7.49 -11.59
CA VAL A 406 20.61 -8.86 -11.99
C VAL A 406 21.72 -9.79 -11.49
N LYS A 407 21.41 -10.63 -10.50
CA LYS A 407 22.37 -11.52 -9.84
C LYS A 407 22.49 -12.87 -10.55
N ASP A 408 21.40 -13.36 -11.13
CA ASP A 408 21.39 -14.60 -11.89
C ASP A 408 22.16 -14.41 -13.19
N GLN A 409 23.27 -15.16 -13.35
CA GLN A 409 24.16 -15.03 -14.49
C GLN A 409 23.50 -15.46 -15.81
N LEU A 410 22.65 -16.48 -15.79
CA LEU A 410 21.93 -16.94 -16.97
C LEU A 410 20.93 -15.89 -17.44
N VAL A 411 20.12 -15.34 -16.51
CA VAL A 411 19.18 -14.26 -16.79
C VAL A 411 19.92 -13.03 -17.32
N PHE A 412 21.07 -12.68 -16.72
CA PHE A 412 21.90 -11.58 -17.17
C PHE A 412 22.37 -11.77 -18.63
N ASP A 413 22.91 -12.94 -18.96
CA ASP A 413 23.43 -13.24 -20.30
C ASP A 413 22.29 -13.25 -21.33
N LEU A 414 21.14 -13.83 -21.01
CA LEU A 414 19.95 -13.80 -21.87
C LEU A 414 19.45 -12.36 -22.12
N CYS A 415 19.46 -11.50 -21.09
CA CYS A 415 19.13 -10.08 -21.26
C CYS A 415 20.11 -9.39 -22.22
N ILE A 416 21.41 -9.60 -22.03
CA ILE A 416 22.46 -9.02 -22.91
C ILE A 416 22.28 -9.43 -24.36
N GLU A 417 21.98 -10.72 -24.61
CA GLU A 417 21.73 -11.21 -25.98
C GLU A 417 20.49 -10.58 -26.61
N GLN A 418 19.40 -10.45 -25.86
CA GLN A 418 18.18 -9.81 -26.34
C GLN A 418 18.38 -8.31 -26.59
N LEU A 419 19.10 -7.61 -25.71
CA LEU A 419 19.43 -6.20 -25.86
C LEU A 419 20.34 -5.98 -27.09
N ALA A 420 21.29 -6.86 -27.34
CA ALA A 420 22.16 -6.77 -28.53
C ALA A 420 21.39 -6.96 -29.85
N LYS A 421 20.28 -7.72 -29.83
CA LYS A 421 19.37 -7.84 -30.98
C LYS A 421 18.56 -6.56 -31.21
N LEU A 422 18.28 -5.81 -30.15
CA LEU A 422 17.52 -4.57 -30.23
C LEU A 422 18.41 -3.39 -30.63
N HIS A 423 19.59 -3.29 -30.02
CA HIS A 423 20.49 -2.14 -30.21
C HIS A 423 21.94 -2.51 -29.93
N GLY A 424 22.81 -2.31 -30.92
CA GLY A 424 24.24 -2.47 -30.76
C GLY A 424 24.76 -3.90 -30.80
N LYS A 425 25.78 -4.19 -30.01
CA LYS A 425 26.46 -5.49 -29.94
C LYS A 425 26.55 -5.93 -28.46
N VAL A 426 26.70 -7.23 -28.23
CA VAL A 426 26.94 -7.81 -26.90
C VAL A 426 28.06 -7.08 -26.13
N LYS A 427 29.14 -6.73 -26.81
CA LYS A 427 30.28 -6.00 -26.21
C LYS A 427 29.84 -4.63 -25.65
N LEU A 428 29.04 -3.86 -26.41
CA LEU A 428 28.52 -2.56 -25.96
C LEU A 428 27.84 -2.66 -24.59
N TRP A 429 26.93 -3.62 -24.43
CA TRP A 429 26.17 -3.82 -23.21
C TRP A 429 27.05 -4.28 -22.04
N ARG A 430 27.99 -5.23 -22.28
CA ARG A 430 28.94 -5.68 -21.26
C ARG A 430 29.85 -4.55 -20.78
N ASP A 431 30.36 -3.72 -21.70
CA ASP A 431 31.19 -2.57 -21.37
C ASP A 431 30.38 -1.52 -20.58
N ALA A 432 29.15 -1.22 -20.98
CA ALA A 432 28.29 -0.28 -20.29
C ALA A 432 27.95 -0.75 -18.84
N VAL A 433 27.67 -2.04 -18.63
CA VAL A 433 27.44 -2.59 -17.28
C VAL A 433 28.72 -2.54 -16.44
N THR A 434 29.86 -2.82 -17.03
CA THR A 434 31.19 -2.74 -16.37
C THR A 434 31.43 -1.31 -15.89
N GLN A 435 31.19 -0.33 -16.76
CA GLN A 435 31.24 1.09 -16.41
C GLN A 435 30.29 1.44 -15.28
N ALA A 436 29.00 1.06 -15.36
CA ALA A 436 27.99 1.31 -14.33
C ALA A 436 28.40 0.71 -12.97
N ARG A 437 28.96 -0.50 -12.95
CA ARG A 437 29.49 -1.15 -11.73
C ARG A 437 30.67 -0.37 -11.16
N SER A 438 31.60 0.09 -12.02
CA SER A 438 32.75 0.89 -11.59
C SER A 438 32.34 2.24 -11.00
N GLU A 439 31.41 2.95 -11.65
CA GLU A 439 30.87 4.22 -11.15
C GLU A 439 30.15 4.05 -9.81
N ALA A 440 29.33 3.00 -9.67
CA ALA A 440 28.67 2.69 -8.42
C ALA A 440 29.66 2.37 -7.28
N ARG A 441 30.74 1.66 -7.58
CA ARG A 441 31.83 1.39 -6.62
C ARG A 441 32.53 2.67 -6.20
N LYS A 442 32.88 3.54 -7.15
CA LYS A 442 33.50 4.86 -6.87
C LYS A 442 32.57 5.72 -5.98
N LYS A 443 31.27 5.78 -6.29
CA LYS A 443 30.28 6.48 -5.44
C LYS A 443 30.24 5.93 -4.02
N LYS A 444 30.31 4.61 -3.87
CA LYS A 444 30.33 3.95 -2.54
C LYS A 444 31.64 4.22 -1.79
N GLU A 445 32.78 4.18 -2.48
CA GLU A 445 34.09 4.49 -1.92
C GLU A 445 34.21 5.97 -1.54
N HIS A 446 33.68 6.89 -2.35
CA HIS A 446 33.62 8.31 -2.03
C HIS A 446 32.72 8.59 -0.81
N GLY A 447 31.54 7.95 -0.75
CA GLY A 447 30.66 8.02 0.41
C GLY A 447 31.27 7.41 1.68
N SER A 448 32.19 6.43 1.54
CA SER A 448 32.92 5.84 2.68
C SER A 448 34.11 6.67 3.14
N SER A 449 34.66 7.52 2.26
CA SER A 449 35.81 8.42 2.59
C SER A 449 35.37 9.76 3.21
N MET A 450 34.08 10.10 3.15
CA MET A 450 33.53 11.27 3.82
C MET A 450 33.62 11.11 5.34
N ASN A 451 34.14 12.12 6.02
CA ASN A 451 34.11 12.15 7.47
C ASN A 451 32.65 12.22 7.98
N GLU A 452 32.44 11.92 9.25
CA GLU A 452 31.09 11.83 9.83
C GLU A 452 30.29 13.13 9.65
N MET A 453 30.96 14.27 9.79
CA MET A 453 30.37 15.60 9.66
C MET A 453 29.96 15.91 8.19
N GLN A 454 30.72 15.41 7.21
CA GLN A 454 30.38 15.55 5.79
C GLN A 454 29.20 14.64 5.41
N ARG A 455 29.12 13.43 5.98
CA ARG A 455 27.95 12.52 5.79
C ARG A 455 26.68 13.13 6.37
N GLU A 456 26.79 13.73 7.54
CA GLU A 456 25.69 14.43 8.19
C GLU A 456 25.25 15.64 7.37
N ALA A 457 26.17 16.45 6.88
CA ALA A 457 25.88 17.58 5.99
C ALA A 457 25.21 17.15 4.69
N GLU A 458 25.68 16.05 4.05
CA GLU A 458 25.08 15.52 2.83
C GLU A 458 23.68 14.94 3.09
N LEU A 459 23.47 14.25 4.21
CA LEU A 459 22.16 13.76 4.62
C LEU A 459 21.18 14.92 4.83
N LEU A 460 21.59 15.95 5.55
CA LEU A 460 20.78 17.13 5.80
C LEU A 460 20.47 17.90 4.52
N ARG A 461 21.42 17.96 3.57
CA ARG A 461 21.22 18.55 2.26
C ARG A 461 20.18 17.76 1.45
N GLN A 462 20.24 16.43 1.46
CA GLN A 462 19.23 15.57 0.81
C GLN A 462 17.82 15.81 1.37
N PHE A 463 17.73 16.20 2.63
CA PHE A 463 16.46 16.57 3.28
C PHE A 463 16.12 18.06 3.14
N GLY A 464 16.88 18.83 2.37
CA GLY A 464 16.68 20.25 2.16
C GLY A 464 17.05 21.10 3.37
N LEU A 465 18.00 20.65 4.17
CA LEU A 465 18.61 21.40 5.27
C LEU A 465 20.05 21.74 4.90
N PHE A 466 20.52 22.86 5.40
CA PHE A 466 21.85 23.36 5.17
C PHE A 466 22.51 23.75 6.50
N ILE A 467 23.81 23.45 6.65
CA ILE A 467 24.60 23.81 7.83
C ILE A 467 25.52 24.96 7.47
N ARG A 468 25.40 26.05 8.22
CA ARG A 468 26.32 27.17 8.15
C ARG A 468 26.63 27.68 9.55
N GLU A 469 27.89 27.84 9.89
CA GLU A 469 28.34 28.39 11.18
C GLU A 469 27.70 27.72 12.41
N ASN A 470 27.57 26.38 12.40
CA ASN A 470 26.90 25.57 13.42
C ASN A 470 25.38 25.79 13.54
N CYS A 471 24.73 26.36 12.54
CA CYS A 471 23.29 26.51 12.47
C CYS A 471 22.72 25.70 11.30
N TYR A 472 21.47 25.26 11.43
CA TYR A 472 20.73 24.50 10.43
C TYR A 472 19.63 25.36 9.81
N TYR A 473 19.55 25.39 8.50
CA TYR A 473 18.60 26.20 7.76
C TYR A 473 17.84 25.36 6.77
N ALA A 474 16.55 25.64 6.59
CA ALA A 474 15.78 25.04 5.52
C ALA A 474 16.09 25.70 4.17
N ILE A 475 16.21 24.90 3.14
CA ILE A 475 16.39 25.32 1.74
C ILE A 475 15.01 25.24 1.08
N SER A 476 14.56 26.35 0.46
CA SER A 476 13.37 26.33 -0.38
C SER A 476 13.64 25.54 -1.67
N GLU A 477 12.63 24.86 -2.22
CA GLU A 477 12.74 24.21 -3.52
C GLU A 477 13.09 25.24 -4.59
N GLY A 478 14.25 25.08 -5.25
CA GLY A 478 14.77 25.95 -6.28
C GLY A 478 15.89 26.90 -5.87
N ASP A 479 16.23 27.01 -4.57
CA ASP A 479 17.36 27.79 -4.10
C ASP A 479 18.58 26.85 -3.88
N GLU A 480 19.39 26.68 -4.93
CA GLU A 480 20.67 25.96 -4.86
C GLU A 480 21.86 26.90 -4.57
N ASP A 481 21.64 28.21 -4.57
CA ASP A 481 22.71 29.20 -4.43
C ASP A 481 22.99 29.50 -2.94
N PRO A 482 24.20 29.18 -2.42
CA PRO A 482 24.59 29.47 -1.05
C PRO A 482 24.53 30.96 -0.69
N ALA A 483 24.66 31.87 -1.64
CA ALA A 483 24.58 33.31 -1.43
C ALA A 483 23.15 33.78 -1.13
N ARG A 484 22.13 33.13 -1.67
CA ARG A 484 20.73 33.38 -1.39
C ARG A 484 20.32 32.83 -0.03
N ILE A 485 20.91 31.73 0.38
CA ILE A 485 20.70 31.12 1.69
C ILE A 485 21.17 32.07 2.80
N SER A 486 22.13 32.98 2.53
CA SER A 486 22.61 33.94 3.52
C SER A 486 21.51 34.89 4.04
N ASN A 487 20.53 35.24 3.21
CA ASN A 487 19.41 36.08 3.62
C ASN A 487 18.37 35.32 4.46
N PHE A 488 18.32 33.99 4.32
CA PHE A 488 17.46 33.12 5.12
C PHE A 488 17.92 32.96 6.56
N ILE A 489 19.19 33.25 6.83
CA ILE A 489 19.82 33.10 8.17
C ILE A 489 19.21 34.04 9.20
N MET A 490 18.71 35.17 8.77
CA MET A 490 18.17 36.23 9.62
C MET A 490 16.65 36.14 9.76
N GLU A 491 15.99 35.27 8.97
CA GLU A 491 14.54 35.13 9.01
C GLU A 491 14.12 33.90 9.82
N PRO A 492 12.97 33.97 10.48
CA PRO A 492 12.43 32.88 11.27
C PRO A 492 11.99 31.72 10.36
N LEU A 493 12.40 30.51 10.71
CA LEU A 493 12.05 29.29 9.97
C LEU A 493 10.57 28.92 10.04
N PHE A 494 9.85 29.46 11.03
CA PHE A 494 8.41 29.32 11.18
C PHE A 494 7.76 30.57 11.72
N HIS A 495 6.60 30.88 11.14
CA HIS A 495 5.61 31.71 11.74
C HIS A 495 4.46 30.81 12.20
N ILE A 496 4.20 30.75 13.48
CA ILE A 496 2.98 30.15 14.03
C ILE A 496 2.14 31.31 14.55
N GLU A 497 0.95 31.49 13.96
CA GLU A 497 -0.05 32.34 14.58
C GLU A 497 -0.67 31.58 15.75
N ASP A 498 -0.54 32.12 16.97
CA ASP A 498 -1.26 31.65 18.12
C ASP A 498 -2.73 32.12 18.10
N GLU A 499 -3.52 31.67 19.09
CA GLU A 499 -4.94 32.05 19.23
C GLU A 499 -5.18 33.56 19.29
N ASN A 500 -4.13 34.38 19.58
CA ASN A 500 -4.15 35.82 19.68
C ASN A 500 -3.52 36.52 18.47
N ASN A 501 -3.30 35.84 17.35
CA ASN A 501 -2.54 36.36 16.19
C ASN A 501 -1.09 36.79 16.48
N ALA A 502 -0.51 36.32 17.55
CA ALA A 502 0.90 36.55 17.84
C ALA A 502 1.74 35.54 17.02
N THR A 503 2.69 36.06 16.27
CA THR A 503 3.57 35.23 15.44
C THR A 503 4.73 34.71 16.30
N ARG A 504 4.79 33.41 16.55
CA ARG A 504 5.97 32.78 17.16
C ARG A 504 7.02 32.51 16.11
N ILE A 505 8.20 33.06 16.34
CA ILE A 505 9.34 32.94 15.44
C ILE A 505 10.32 31.92 16.01
N PHE A 506 10.50 30.79 15.29
CA PHE A 506 11.48 29.78 15.67
C PHE A 506 12.73 29.93 14.80
N ARG A 507 13.88 30.17 15.44
CA ARG A 507 15.19 30.13 14.79
C ARG A 507 15.87 28.83 15.16
N MET A 508 16.21 28.03 14.16
CA MET A 508 17.07 26.87 14.39
C MET A 508 18.51 27.34 14.57
N ARG A 509 19.08 27.10 15.72
CA ARG A 509 20.46 27.46 16.05
C ARG A 509 21.40 26.26 15.99
N ASN A 510 20.83 25.05 16.14
CA ASN A 510 21.56 23.79 16.14
C ASN A 510 20.58 22.62 15.94
N MET A 511 21.08 21.38 15.93
CA MET A 511 20.27 20.16 15.76
C MET A 511 19.21 19.98 16.85
N TYR A 512 19.45 20.47 18.06
CA TYR A 512 18.49 20.44 19.14
C TYR A 512 17.23 21.25 18.80
N ASP A 513 17.41 22.43 18.23
CA ASP A 513 16.29 23.27 17.80
C ASP A 513 15.48 22.59 16.66
N VAL A 514 16.14 21.87 15.75
CA VAL A 514 15.46 21.07 14.73
C VAL A 514 14.59 20.00 15.37
N CYS A 515 15.12 19.24 16.32
CA CYS A 515 14.38 18.21 17.04
C CYS A 515 13.20 18.80 17.82
N LYS A 516 13.42 19.90 18.56
CA LYS A 516 12.39 20.57 19.33
C LYS A 516 11.26 21.14 18.47
N VAL A 517 11.59 21.66 17.29
CA VAL A 517 10.60 22.12 16.32
C VAL A 517 9.76 20.95 15.78
N ILE A 518 10.37 19.80 15.53
CA ILE A 518 9.66 18.59 15.10
C ILE A 518 8.70 18.11 16.20
N GLU A 519 9.14 18.05 17.46
CA GLU A 519 8.32 17.64 18.61
C GLU A 519 7.11 18.55 18.82
N LEU A 520 7.30 19.87 18.76
CA LEU A 520 6.21 20.84 18.82
C LEU A 520 5.18 20.63 17.71
N LYS A 521 5.61 20.21 16.53
CA LYS A 521 4.75 19.99 15.38
C LYS A 521 3.96 18.69 15.46
N GLU A 522 4.51 17.63 15.99
CA GLU A 522 3.79 16.36 16.21
C GLU A 522 2.60 16.54 17.14
N SER A 523 2.73 17.39 18.16
CA SER A 523 1.64 17.72 19.08
C SER A 523 0.58 18.66 18.51
N GLU A 524 0.90 19.46 17.48
CA GLU A 524 0.03 20.49 16.90
C GLU A 524 -0.46 20.16 15.47
N LEU A 525 -0.10 19.00 14.92
CA LEU A 525 -0.44 18.60 13.52
C LEU A 525 -1.94 18.63 13.21
N CYS A 526 -2.81 18.48 14.20
CA CYS A 526 -4.25 18.60 14.02
C CYS A 526 -4.72 20.05 13.76
N SER A 527 -4.00 21.05 14.26
CA SER A 527 -4.33 22.47 14.05
C SER A 527 -3.74 23.05 12.76
N LEU A 528 -2.77 22.36 12.18
CA LEU A 528 -2.06 22.78 10.97
C LEU A 528 -2.84 22.64 9.66
N SER A 529 -3.85 21.77 9.60
CA SER A 529 -4.76 21.71 8.45
C SER A 529 -5.53 23.04 8.25
N ASN A 530 -5.85 23.72 9.36
CA ASN A 530 -6.47 25.04 9.32
C ASN A 530 -5.48 26.16 8.97
N PHE A 531 -4.19 25.96 9.25
CA PHE A 531 -3.13 26.91 8.89
C PHE A 531 -2.82 26.89 7.39
N GLN A 532 -2.91 25.73 6.73
CA GLN A 532 -2.75 25.62 5.27
C GLN A 532 -3.74 26.46 4.49
N GLN A 533 -4.97 26.62 4.97
CA GLN A 533 -5.98 27.44 4.32
C GLN A 533 -5.71 28.95 4.49
N LYS A 534 -5.09 29.38 5.59
CA LYS A 534 -4.82 30.80 5.89
C LYS A 534 -3.48 31.31 5.37
N ALA A 535 -2.48 30.45 5.22
CA ALA A 535 -1.12 30.82 4.79
C ALA A 535 -0.91 30.82 3.27
N GLY A 536 -1.97 30.94 2.48
CA GLY A 536 -2.03 30.72 1.01
C GLY A 536 -1.14 31.59 0.12
N SER A 537 -0.12 32.28 0.60
CA SER A 537 0.72 33.14 -0.23
C SER A 537 2.23 33.12 0.10
N LEU A 538 2.70 32.37 1.06
CA LEU A 538 4.13 32.36 1.42
C LEU A 538 4.66 30.93 1.51
N GLY A 539 5.85 30.68 0.97
CA GLY A 539 6.60 29.42 0.81
C GLY A 539 6.65 28.39 1.94
N ASN A 540 5.74 28.42 2.89
CA ASN A 540 5.60 27.51 4.01
C ASN A 540 5.14 26.10 3.65
N TYR A 541 4.63 25.88 2.42
CA TYR A 541 4.23 24.56 1.90
C TYR A 541 5.41 23.57 1.81
N VAL A 542 6.57 24.06 1.52
CA VAL A 542 7.80 23.26 1.43
C VAL A 542 8.12 22.58 2.77
N TRP A 543 7.74 23.20 3.87
CA TRP A 543 7.98 22.70 5.21
C TRP A 543 7.09 21.53 5.60
N LEU A 544 5.80 21.59 5.31
CA LEU A 544 4.85 20.52 5.66
C LEU A 544 5.13 19.23 4.87
N ALA A 545 5.52 19.36 3.60
CA ALA A 545 5.96 18.23 2.80
C ALA A 545 7.30 17.62 3.29
N LYS A 546 8.08 18.34 4.10
CA LYS A 546 9.38 17.92 4.62
C LYS A 546 9.34 17.43 6.07
N ILE A 547 8.22 17.51 6.78
CA ILE A 547 8.11 17.02 8.18
C ILE A 547 8.42 15.52 8.25
N ASP A 548 7.92 14.72 7.34
CA ASP A 548 8.24 13.30 7.24
C ASP A 548 9.75 13.04 7.03
N LYS A 549 10.38 13.88 6.23
CA LYS A 549 11.84 13.82 6.00
C LYS A 549 12.61 14.28 7.25
N LEU A 550 12.12 15.29 7.96
CA LEU A 550 12.72 15.78 9.20
C LEU A 550 12.58 14.75 10.33
N ASN A 551 11.49 14.01 10.43
CA ASN A 551 11.34 12.92 11.39
C ASN A 551 12.39 11.82 11.16
N ARG A 552 12.70 11.46 9.93
CA ARG A 552 13.79 10.53 9.61
C ARG A 552 15.17 11.07 10.00
N VAL A 553 15.40 12.38 9.84
CA VAL A 553 16.63 13.04 10.34
C VAL A 553 16.69 12.99 11.85
N LYS A 554 15.57 13.23 12.54
CA LYS A 554 15.45 13.12 13.99
C LYS A 554 15.83 11.70 14.45
N GLU A 555 15.21 10.66 13.89
CA GLU A 555 15.51 9.25 14.20
C GLU A 555 17.00 8.92 13.99
N TYR A 556 17.58 9.36 12.87
CA TYR A 556 19.01 9.19 12.60
C TYR A 556 19.89 9.85 13.63
N LEU A 557 19.55 11.06 14.06
CA LEU A 557 20.35 11.84 15.01
C LEU A 557 20.22 11.31 16.44
N TYR A 558 19.02 10.88 16.86
CA TYR A 558 18.80 10.26 18.17
C TYR A 558 19.38 8.84 18.27
N SER A 559 19.52 8.11 17.15
CA SER A 559 20.17 6.81 17.13
C SER A 559 21.68 6.86 17.42
N LYS A 560 22.29 8.07 17.38
CA LYS A 560 23.71 8.28 17.68
C LYS A 560 23.87 8.84 19.10
N THR A 561 24.15 7.95 20.05
CA THR A 561 24.46 8.27 21.46
C THR A 561 25.48 9.38 21.66
N ASP A 562 26.43 9.53 20.71
CA ASP A 562 27.49 10.56 20.71
C ASP A 562 26.95 11.98 20.45
N THR A 563 25.82 12.11 19.74
CA THR A 563 25.22 13.42 19.42
C THR A 563 24.55 14.04 20.64
N ALA A 564 23.88 13.25 21.46
CA ALA A 564 23.29 13.71 22.72
C ALA A 564 24.36 14.17 23.71
N GLU A 565 25.54 13.53 23.72
CA GLU A 565 26.67 13.89 24.54
C GLU A 565 27.39 15.16 24.04
N ARG A 566 27.46 15.37 22.73
CA ARG A 566 27.95 16.60 22.10
C ARG A 566 27.05 17.79 22.36
N ILE A 567 25.73 17.60 22.32
CA ILE A 567 24.74 18.63 22.66
C ILE A 567 24.90 19.07 24.13
N ARG A 568 25.12 18.12 25.06
CA ARG A 568 25.43 18.43 26.47
C ARG A 568 26.77 19.14 26.65
N LYS A 569 27.80 18.79 25.90
CA LYS A 569 29.13 19.44 25.94
C LYS A 569 29.11 20.86 25.37
N LEU A 570 28.13 21.21 24.54
CA LEU A 570 27.92 22.57 24.02
C LEU A 570 27.17 23.49 25.02
N GLY A 571 26.94 23.03 26.26
CA GLY A 571 26.39 23.85 27.34
C GLY A 571 24.87 24.04 27.32
N TRP A 572 24.15 23.17 26.59
CA TRP A 572 22.71 23.22 26.52
C TRP A 572 22.10 22.24 27.54
N ASN A 573 21.60 22.78 28.65
CA ASN A 573 20.76 22.01 29.57
C ASN A 573 19.32 21.95 29.03
N ALA A 574 18.74 20.76 29.04
CA ALA A 574 17.37 20.49 28.61
C ALA A 574 16.28 21.05 29.52
N SER A 575 16.60 22.03 30.36
CA SER A 575 15.72 22.60 31.40
C SER A 575 15.46 24.09 31.26
N GLU A 576 15.73 24.72 30.09
CA GLU A 576 15.28 26.10 29.83
C GLU A 576 14.54 26.20 28.48
#